data_48ec87fdb95bec9beaca78111b99e982
#
_entry.id   48ec87fdb95bec9beaca78111b99e982
#
_cell.length_a   1.000
_cell.length_b   1.000
_cell.length_c   1.000
_cell.angle_alpha   90.00
_cell.angle_beta   90.00
_cell.angle_gamma   90.00
#
_symmetry.space_group_name_H-M   'P 1'
#
loop_
_entity.id
_entity.type
_entity.pdbx_description
1 polymer ?
#
loop_
_entity_poly.entity_id
_entity_poly.type
_entity_poly.pdbx_seq_one_letter_code
_entity_poly.pdbx_strand_id
1 'polypeptide(L)'
;MSAAAFLDRVFSNLPRSGSKFSFNAWRHAGRPTSEGVGVLPVSVDLDKMVARIMNVGSYRGNIDYVEESRVVSDPAHVPPASVHFYQRIKVPVLAEIQMELVLTDHGIRDGWRVLAWHQLAAETERLNTRKGARSEYNVGAWLLKSGSVGYALSSAPRKSDVGRLKFAALTKGADASAAKVVKANIEGMIRWSNR
;
A
#
# COMPACT_ATOMS: atom_id res chain seq x y z
N MET A 1 -0.16 -1.81 13.83
CA MET A 1 -0.43 -3.16 13.24
C MET A 1 0.89 -3.65 12.67
N SER A 2 1.32 -4.87 12.98
CA SER A 2 2.53 -5.42 12.36
C SER A 2 2.24 -5.91 10.94
N ALA A 3 3.22 -5.77 10.05
CA ALA A 3 3.14 -6.31 8.69
C ALA A 3 2.93 -7.84 8.70
N ALA A 4 3.55 -8.56 9.65
CA ALA A 4 3.43 -10.01 9.76
C ALA A 4 1.97 -10.50 9.92
N ALA A 5 1.24 -9.97 10.91
CA ALA A 5 -0.16 -10.36 11.13
C ALA A 5 -1.08 -9.97 9.96
N PHE A 6 -0.76 -8.89 9.23
CA PHE A 6 -1.47 -8.54 8.00
C PHE A 6 -1.18 -9.55 6.89
N LEU A 7 0.09 -9.92 6.70
CA LEU A 7 0.49 -10.90 5.69
C LEU A 7 -0.17 -12.27 5.90
N ASP A 8 -0.31 -12.74 7.15
CA ASP A 8 -1.00 -13.99 7.43
C ASP A 8 -2.44 -13.98 6.89
N ARG A 9 -3.16 -12.88 7.09
CA ARG A 9 -4.52 -12.73 6.55
C ARG A 9 -4.54 -12.58 5.03
N VAL A 10 -3.56 -11.88 4.44
CA VAL A 10 -3.42 -11.75 2.99
C VAL A 10 -3.23 -13.13 2.35
N PHE A 11 -2.32 -13.95 2.86
CA PHE A 11 -2.07 -15.28 2.31
C PHE A 11 -3.26 -16.23 2.50
N SER A 12 -4.00 -16.13 3.63
CA SER A 12 -5.24 -16.90 3.86
C SER A 12 -6.37 -16.50 2.90
N ASN A 13 -6.35 -15.28 2.35
CA ASN A 13 -7.38 -14.74 1.46
C ASN A 13 -6.87 -14.47 0.03
N LEU A 14 -5.68 -14.98 -0.31
CA LEU A 14 -5.09 -14.76 -1.63
C LEU A 14 -6.01 -15.36 -2.71
N PRO A 15 -6.46 -14.55 -3.72
CA PRO A 15 -7.29 -15.08 -4.77
C PRO A 15 -6.53 -16.12 -5.60
N ARG A 16 -7.24 -17.14 -6.08
CA ARG A 16 -6.65 -18.12 -7.00
C ARG A 16 -6.18 -17.42 -8.26
N SER A 17 -4.96 -17.75 -8.70
CA SER A 17 -4.43 -17.26 -9.97
C SER A 17 -5.32 -17.74 -11.11
N GLY A 18 -5.83 -16.82 -11.91
CA GLY A 18 -6.64 -17.07 -13.09
C GLY A 18 -6.05 -16.39 -14.32
N SER A 19 -6.80 -16.28 -15.40
CA SER A 19 -6.39 -15.58 -16.63
C SER A 19 -6.66 -14.06 -16.59
N LYS A 20 -7.31 -13.56 -15.54
CA LYS A 20 -7.70 -12.15 -15.39
C LYS A 20 -7.43 -11.67 -13.97
N PHE A 21 -7.45 -10.35 -13.78
CA PHE A 21 -7.40 -9.76 -12.45
C PHE A 21 -8.47 -10.36 -11.54
N SER A 22 -8.04 -10.78 -10.34
CA SER A 22 -8.91 -11.30 -9.28
C SER A 22 -8.67 -10.53 -7.99
N PHE A 23 -9.73 -10.36 -7.18
CA PHE A 23 -9.70 -9.56 -5.97
C PHE A 23 -10.56 -10.19 -4.88
N ASN A 24 -10.01 -10.26 -3.67
CA ASN A 24 -10.73 -10.63 -2.46
C ASN A 24 -10.64 -9.50 -1.44
N ALA A 25 -11.74 -9.27 -0.71
CA ALA A 25 -11.78 -8.34 0.41
C ALA A 25 -12.46 -9.02 1.62
N TRP A 26 -12.01 -8.63 2.81
CA TRP A 26 -12.57 -9.15 4.07
C TRP A 26 -12.59 -8.05 5.14
N ARG A 27 -13.49 -8.20 6.10
CA ARG A 27 -13.54 -7.34 7.28
C ARG A 27 -12.61 -7.88 8.36
N HIS A 28 -11.81 -7.00 8.94
CA HIS A 28 -11.05 -7.29 10.14
C HIS A 28 -11.64 -6.52 11.33
N ALA A 29 -11.85 -7.21 12.45
CA ALA A 29 -12.45 -6.63 13.64
C ALA A 29 -11.74 -5.35 14.09
N GLY A 30 -12.50 -4.31 14.43
CA GLY A 30 -11.98 -3.02 14.86
C GLY A 30 -11.46 -2.11 13.74
N ARG A 31 -11.61 -2.50 12.45
CA ARG A 31 -11.21 -1.66 11.32
C ARG A 31 -12.41 -1.01 10.62
N PRO A 32 -12.34 0.28 10.32
CA PRO A 32 -13.43 0.99 9.62
C PRO A 32 -13.49 0.65 8.13
N THR A 33 -12.42 0.14 7.54
CA THR A 33 -12.32 -0.27 6.14
C THR A 33 -12.01 -1.76 6.03
N SER A 34 -12.39 -2.37 4.90
CA SER A 34 -12.00 -3.73 4.56
C SER A 34 -10.49 -3.80 4.27
N GLU A 35 -9.90 -4.96 4.52
CA GLU A 35 -8.62 -5.36 3.96
C GLU A 35 -8.87 -5.99 2.59
N GLY A 36 -7.96 -5.82 1.65
CA GLY A 36 -8.13 -6.39 0.32
C GLY A 36 -6.81 -6.81 -0.31
N VAL A 37 -6.86 -7.85 -1.15
CA VAL A 37 -5.75 -8.31 -1.97
C VAL A 37 -6.22 -8.60 -3.39
N GLY A 38 -5.49 -8.11 -4.38
CA GLY A 38 -5.70 -8.42 -5.78
C GLY A 38 -4.47 -9.05 -6.40
N VAL A 39 -4.70 -9.91 -7.40
CA VAL A 39 -3.66 -10.56 -8.21
C VAL A 39 -3.97 -10.34 -9.68
N LEU A 40 -2.97 -9.86 -10.42
CA LEU A 40 -3.00 -9.71 -11.87
C LEU A 40 -2.03 -10.73 -12.49
N PRO A 41 -2.52 -11.63 -13.37
CA PRO A 41 -1.64 -12.50 -14.14
C PRO A 41 -0.91 -11.66 -15.20
N VAL A 42 0.40 -11.59 -15.09
CA VAL A 42 1.26 -10.80 -15.98
C VAL A 42 2.71 -11.26 -15.82
N SER A 43 3.41 -11.37 -16.93
CA SER A 43 4.86 -11.61 -16.91
C SER A 43 5.59 -10.28 -16.76
N VAL A 44 6.44 -10.18 -15.75
CA VAL A 44 7.28 -9.02 -15.47
C VAL A 44 8.70 -9.47 -15.11
N ASP A 45 9.66 -8.59 -15.31
CA ASP A 45 11.00 -8.73 -14.75
C ASP A 45 10.92 -8.48 -13.23
N LEU A 46 11.10 -9.54 -12.44
CA LEU A 46 10.94 -9.49 -10.99
C LEU A 46 11.98 -8.59 -10.32
N ASP A 47 13.21 -8.59 -10.79
CA ASP A 47 14.27 -7.78 -10.19
C ASP A 47 14.05 -6.29 -10.47
N LYS A 48 13.67 -5.94 -11.70
CA LYS A 48 13.23 -4.56 -12.02
C LYS A 48 12.03 -4.14 -11.17
N MET A 49 11.07 -5.04 -11.00
CA MET A 49 9.88 -4.75 -10.19
C MET A 49 10.25 -4.48 -8.73
N VAL A 50 11.10 -5.32 -8.12
CA VAL A 50 11.63 -5.11 -6.76
C VAL A 50 12.37 -3.78 -6.67
N ALA A 51 13.25 -3.48 -7.63
CA ALA A 51 13.99 -2.23 -7.64
C ALA A 51 13.06 -0.99 -7.72
N ARG A 52 11.98 -1.05 -8.53
CA ARG A 52 10.99 0.02 -8.61
C ARG A 52 10.17 0.16 -7.33
N ILE A 53 9.75 -0.94 -6.72
CA ILE A 53 9.02 -0.93 -5.45
C ILE A 53 9.88 -0.34 -4.33
N MET A 54 11.17 -0.68 -4.25
CA MET A 54 12.07 -0.13 -3.24
C MET A 54 12.46 1.34 -3.50
N ASN A 55 12.31 1.84 -4.73
CA ASN A 55 12.57 3.24 -5.09
C ASN A 55 11.40 4.17 -4.73
N VAL A 56 11.06 4.20 -3.45
CA VAL A 56 9.91 4.97 -2.92
C VAL A 56 10.00 6.48 -3.20
N GLY A 57 11.20 7.04 -3.31
CA GLY A 57 11.41 8.46 -3.63
C GLY A 57 10.91 8.87 -5.00
N SER A 58 10.74 7.92 -5.91
CA SER A 58 10.27 8.14 -7.28
C SER A 58 8.79 7.75 -7.51
N TYR A 59 8.00 7.52 -6.46
CA TYR A 59 6.59 7.13 -6.62
C TYR A 59 5.72 8.24 -7.22
N ARG A 60 6.02 9.51 -6.91
CA ARG A 60 5.29 10.64 -7.51
C ARG A 60 5.42 10.61 -9.04
N GLY A 61 4.29 10.67 -9.73
CA GLY A 61 4.21 10.62 -11.19
C GLY A 61 4.33 9.22 -11.80
N ASN A 62 4.65 8.19 -11.00
CA ASN A 62 4.72 6.80 -11.42
C ASN A 62 3.63 5.93 -10.80
N ILE A 63 3.18 6.26 -9.59
CA ILE A 63 2.08 5.59 -8.90
C ILE A 63 0.90 6.56 -8.78
N ASP A 64 -0.27 6.11 -9.17
CA ASP A 64 -1.48 6.93 -9.13
C ASP A 64 -1.79 7.42 -7.70
N TYR A 65 -2.32 8.64 -7.62
CA TYR A 65 -2.68 9.32 -6.38
C TYR A 65 -1.53 9.71 -5.44
N VAL A 66 -0.27 9.42 -5.75
CA VAL A 66 0.88 9.86 -4.95
C VAL A 66 1.24 11.30 -5.31
N GLU A 67 1.01 12.23 -4.39
CA GLU A 67 1.35 13.65 -4.53
C GLU A 67 2.77 13.96 -4.05
N GLU A 68 3.23 13.25 -3.03
CA GLU A 68 4.57 13.38 -2.49
C GLU A 68 5.04 12.02 -1.95
N SER A 69 6.28 11.67 -2.25
CA SER A 69 6.95 10.52 -1.66
C SER A 69 8.44 10.83 -1.56
N ARG A 70 9.03 10.63 -0.40
CA ARG A 70 10.45 10.89 -0.16
C ARG A 70 11.02 9.94 0.87
N VAL A 71 12.25 9.53 0.66
CA VAL A 71 13.01 8.77 1.65
C VAL A 71 13.25 9.63 2.89
N VAL A 72 13.10 9.02 4.06
CA VAL A 72 13.49 9.59 5.35
C VAL A 72 14.76 8.90 5.80
N SER A 73 15.77 9.69 6.21
CA SER A 73 17.01 9.12 6.72
C SER A 73 16.74 8.46 8.06
N ASP A 74 16.98 7.15 8.13
CA ASP A 74 16.74 6.33 9.32
C ASP A 74 17.75 5.19 9.34
N PRO A 75 18.68 5.17 10.33
CA PRO A 75 19.71 4.13 10.43
C PRO A 75 19.15 2.73 10.71
N ALA A 76 17.90 2.62 11.19
CA ALA A 76 17.23 1.34 11.43
C ALA A 76 16.65 0.73 10.14
N HIS A 77 16.53 1.53 9.08
CA HIS A 77 15.86 1.14 7.82
C HIS A 77 16.71 1.51 6.60
N VAL A 78 17.65 0.62 6.25
CA VAL A 78 18.64 0.86 5.19
C VAL A 78 18.38 -0.04 4.00
N PRO A 79 18.29 0.51 2.75
CA PRO A 79 18.21 -0.28 1.54
C PRO A 79 19.43 -1.23 1.38
N PRO A 80 19.25 -2.42 0.75
CA PRO A 80 18.02 -2.88 0.08
C PRO A 80 17.03 -3.62 0.98
N ALA A 81 17.33 -3.84 2.26
CA ALA A 81 16.49 -4.64 3.15
C ALA A 81 15.20 -3.91 3.54
N SER A 82 15.29 -2.62 3.84
CA SER A 82 14.13 -1.79 4.18
C SER A 82 14.37 -0.32 3.85
N VAL A 83 13.29 0.47 3.79
CA VAL A 83 13.35 1.92 3.58
C VAL A 83 12.25 2.62 4.37
N HIS A 84 12.63 3.64 5.14
CA HIS A 84 11.71 4.57 5.79
C HIS A 84 11.38 5.70 4.81
N PHE A 85 10.10 6.03 4.65
CA PHE A 85 9.65 7.07 3.75
C PHE A 85 8.38 7.76 4.22
N TYR A 86 8.30 9.04 3.90
CA TYR A 86 7.09 9.83 3.99
C TYR A 86 6.29 9.68 2.69
N GLN A 87 4.98 9.57 2.80
CA GLN A 87 4.08 9.59 1.66
C GLN A 87 2.85 10.45 1.93
N ARG A 88 2.43 11.20 0.91
CA ARG A 88 1.16 11.92 0.86
C ARG A 88 0.41 11.52 -0.40
N ILE A 89 -0.82 11.07 -0.22
CA ILE A 89 -1.71 10.63 -1.29
C ILE A 89 -2.92 11.55 -1.38
N LYS A 90 -3.43 11.74 -2.60
CA LYS A 90 -4.65 12.49 -2.86
C LYS A 90 -5.80 11.54 -3.12
N VAL A 91 -6.78 11.52 -2.21
CA VAL A 91 -8.05 10.86 -2.46
C VAL A 91 -8.94 11.83 -3.22
N PRO A 92 -9.33 11.55 -4.49
CA PRO A 92 -10.07 12.50 -5.32
C PRO A 92 -11.30 13.08 -4.60
N VAL A 93 -11.46 14.41 -4.67
CA VAL A 93 -12.59 15.19 -4.11
C VAL A 93 -12.68 15.18 -2.58
N LEU A 94 -12.00 14.31 -1.85
CA LEU A 94 -12.24 14.10 -0.43
C LEU A 94 -11.15 14.64 0.49
N ALA A 95 -9.90 14.23 0.33
CA ALA A 95 -8.81 14.60 1.22
C ALA A 95 -7.43 14.27 0.65
N GLU A 96 -6.41 14.97 1.16
CA GLU A 96 -5.04 14.50 1.14
C GLU A 96 -4.73 13.78 2.45
N ILE A 97 -4.09 12.63 2.36
CA ILE A 97 -3.74 11.79 3.51
C ILE A 97 -2.24 11.59 3.52
N GLN A 98 -1.61 11.80 4.67
CA GLN A 98 -0.17 11.71 4.85
C GLN A 98 0.21 10.70 5.93
N MET A 99 1.38 10.09 5.76
CA MET A 99 1.89 9.04 6.64
C MET A 99 3.41 8.86 6.52
N GLU A 100 4.00 8.33 7.56
CA GLU A 100 5.37 7.79 7.58
C GLU A 100 5.29 6.26 7.58
N LEU A 101 6.02 5.63 6.68
CA LEU A 101 5.94 4.20 6.39
C LEU A 101 7.34 3.57 6.38
N VAL A 102 7.41 2.30 6.73
CA VAL A 102 8.57 1.46 6.46
C VAL A 102 8.17 0.35 5.50
N LEU A 103 8.86 0.27 4.37
CA LEU A 103 8.79 -0.82 3.42
C LEU A 103 9.96 -1.77 3.68
N THR A 104 9.68 -3.05 3.77
CA THR A 104 10.69 -4.10 4.05
C THR A 104 10.55 -5.24 3.04
N ASP A 105 11.68 -5.73 2.56
CA ASP A 105 11.73 -6.98 1.79
C ASP A 105 11.73 -8.16 2.76
N HIS A 106 10.65 -8.92 2.77
CA HIS A 106 10.46 -10.12 3.61
C HIS A 106 10.96 -11.41 2.95
N GLY A 107 11.60 -11.32 1.78
CA GLY A 107 12.03 -12.50 1.04
C GLY A 107 10.89 -13.27 0.41
N ILE A 108 11.02 -14.61 0.36
CA ILE A 108 10.05 -15.50 -0.30
C ILE A 108 9.16 -16.18 0.74
N ARG A 109 7.85 -16.10 0.51
CA ARG A 109 6.82 -16.82 1.26
C ARG A 109 5.86 -17.48 0.28
N ASP A 110 5.64 -18.78 0.39
CA ASP A 110 4.73 -19.58 -0.45
C ASP A 110 4.94 -19.35 -1.98
N GLY A 111 6.22 -19.20 -2.38
CA GLY A 111 6.61 -18.94 -3.76
C GLY A 111 6.40 -17.50 -4.24
N TRP A 112 6.01 -16.57 -3.37
CA TRP A 112 5.92 -15.15 -3.64
C TRP A 112 7.06 -14.38 -2.98
N ARG A 113 7.76 -13.51 -3.70
CA ARG A 113 8.58 -12.48 -3.08
C ARG A 113 7.67 -11.42 -2.49
N VAL A 114 7.88 -11.10 -1.23
CA VAL A 114 7.01 -10.22 -0.44
C VAL A 114 7.75 -8.96 -0.05
N LEU A 115 7.25 -7.81 -0.49
CA LEU A 115 7.70 -6.50 -0.03
C LEU A 115 6.52 -5.84 0.70
N ALA A 116 6.59 -5.76 2.02
CA ALA A 116 5.46 -5.27 2.82
C ALA A 116 5.83 -3.99 3.56
N TRP A 117 4.84 -3.12 3.72
CA TRP A 117 5.00 -1.90 4.49
C TRP A 117 4.00 -1.82 5.65
N HIS A 118 4.38 -1.04 6.62
CA HIS A 118 3.51 -0.64 7.72
C HIS A 118 3.78 0.80 8.13
N GLN A 119 2.79 1.41 8.77
CA GLN A 119 2.88 2.77 9.26
C GLN A 119 3.66 2.85 10.56
N LEU A 120 4.56 3.84 10.64
CA LEU A 120 5.18 4.30 11.88
C LEU A 120 4.22 5.28 12.57
N ALA A 121 3.53 4.80 13.58
CA ALA A 121 2.44 5.54 14.22
C ALA A 121 2.93 6.81 14.93
N ALA A 122 4.06 6.74 15.65
CA ALA A 122 4.62 7.88 16.37
C ALA A 122 5.12 8.99 15.43
N GLU A 123 5.75 8.62 14.32
CA GLU A 123 6.24 9.53 13.29
C GLU A 123 5.07 10.19 12.55
N THR A 124 4.06 9.40 12.18
CA THR A 124 2.83 9.90 11.56
C THR A 124 2.09 10.88 12.48
N GLU A 125 2.08 10.65 13.80
CA GLU A 125 1.46 11.56 14.78
C GLU A 125 2.07 12.96 14.77
N ARG A 126 3.36 13.08 14.49
CA ARG A 126 4.10 14.35 14.49
C ARG A 126 3.91 15.15 13.20
N LEU A 127 3.26 14.59 12.17
CA LEU A 127 3.04 15.27 10.89
C LEU A 127 2.10 16.47 11.04
N ASN A 128 2.45 17.55 10.34
CA ASN A 128 1.66 18.78 10.36
C ASN A 128 0.38 18.63 9.52
N THR A 129 -0.77 18.70 10.16
CA THR A 129 -2.09 18.51 9.53
C THR A 129 -2.47 19.59 8.50
N ARG A 130 -1.71 20.69 8.40
CA ARG A 130 -1.89 21.70 7.34
C ARG A 130 -1.59 21.16 5.94
N LYS A 131 -0.78 20.09 5.84
CA LYS A 131 -0.42 19.45 4.56
C LYS A 131 -1.37 18.31 4.17
N GLY A 132 -2.24 17.88 5.05
CA GLY A 132 -3.18 16.79 4.83
C GLY A 132 -3.56 16.11 6.14
N ALA A 133 -4.64 15.35 6.13
CA ALA A 133 -5.03 14.51 7.26
C ALA A 133 -4.01 13.39 7.47
N ARG A 134 -3.75 13.03 8.72
CA ARG A 134 -2.90 11.87 9.03
C ARG A 134 -3.67 10.57 8.77
N SER A 135 -2.94 9.55 8.36
CA SER A 135 -3.47 8.18 8.35
C SER A 135 -3.62 7.67 9.79
N GLU A 136 -4.72 7.00 10.09
CA GLU A 136 -4.90 6.25 11.34
C GLU A 136 -4.07 4.99 11.34
N TYR A 137 -4.06 4.29 10.22
CA TYR A 137 -3.19 3.16 9.92
C TYR A 137 -3.06 2.98 8.40
N ASN A 138 -1.91 2.47 7.99
CA ASN A 138 -1.66 2.03 6.63
C ASN A 138 -0.72 0.83 6.67
N VAL A 139 -1.13 -0.27 6.07
CA VAL A 139 -0.34 -1.49 5.93
C VAL A 139 -0.66 -2.13 4.60
N GLY A 140 0.34 -2.68 3.94
CA GLY A 140 0.13 -3.35 2.67
C GLY A 140 1.31 -4.20 2.24
N ALA A 141 1.18 -4.81 1.07
CA ALA A 141 2.23 -5.65 0.50
C ALA A 141 2.16 -5.70 -1.02
N TRP A 142 3.32 -5.76 -1.65
CA TRP A 142 3.54 -6.25 -3.00
C TRP A 142 3.88 -7.74 -2.91
N LEU A 143 3.28 -8.53 -3.78
CA LEU A 143 3.46 -9.96 -3.90
C LEU A 143 3.89 -10.26 -5.33
N LEU A 144 5.09 -10.77 -5.52
CA LEU A 144 5.69 -10.97 -6.83
C LEU A 144 6.06 -12.44 -7.03
N LYS A 145 5.62 -13.03 -8.13
CA LYS A 145 6.12 -14.32 -8.60
C LYS A 145 6.09 -14.41 -10.12
N SER A 146 6.77 -15.40 -10.70
CA SER A 146 6.70 -15.62 -12.14
C SER A 146 5.25 -15.70 -12.63
N GLY A 147 4.91 -14.86 -13.61
CA GLY A 147 3.58 -14.82 -14.22
C GLY A 147 2.48 -14.13 -13.39
N SER A 148 2.79 -13.49 -12.25
CA SER A 148 1.75 -12.83 -11.44
C SER A 148 2.31 -11.72 -10.56
N VAL A 149 1.56 -10.63 -10.46
CA VAL A 149 1.79 -9.53 -9.51
C VAL A 149 0.57 -9.35 -8.62
N GLY A 150 0.79 -9.32 -7.31
CA GLY A 150 -0.23 -9.05 -6.32
C GLY A 150 0.02 -7.74 -5.56
N TYR A 151 -1.05 -7.15 -5.06
CA TYR A 151 -1.03 -5.98 -4.19
C TYR A 151 -2.11 -6.10 -3.13
N ALA A 152 -1.73 -5.88 -1.88
CA ALA A 152 -2.65 -5.92 -0.75
C ALA A 152 -2.58 -4.60 0.03
N LEU A 153 -3.72 -4.15 0.54
CA LEU A 153 -3.82 -2.88 1.26
C LEU A 153 -4.90 -2.93 2.34
N SER A 154 -4.59 -2.30 3.47
CA SER A 154 -5.55 -1.89 4.49
C SER A 154 -5.14 -0.51 5.02
N SER A 155 -6.05 0.45 4.92
CA SER A 155 -5.77 1.82 5.37
C SER A 155 -7.03 2.57 5.77
N ALA A 156 -6.90 3.53 6.67
CA ALA A 156 -7.95 4.49 6.97
C ALA A 156 -7.36 5.86 7.33
N PRO A 157 -8.06 6.96 7.02
CA PRO A 157 -7.67 8.29 7.50
C PRO A 157 -7.98 8.41 8.99
N ARG A 158 -7.31 9.33 9.68
CA ARG A 158 -7.62 9.66 11.07
C ARG A 158 -8.92 10.45 11.15
N LYS A 159 -9.88 9.91 11.91
CA LYS A 159 -11.20 10.48 12.02
C LYS A 159 -11.20 11.90 12.60
N SER A 160 -10.33 12.19 13.56
CA SER A 160 -10.20 13.53 14.18
C SER A 160 -9.73 14.58 13.18
N ASP A 161 -8.90 14.19 12.18
CA ASP A 161 -8.33 15.12 11.23
C ASP A 161 -9.27 15.41 10.05
N VAL A 162 -10.11 14.46 9.66
CA VAL A 162 -11.05 14.63 8.54
C VAL A 162 -12.47 15.00 8.97
N GLY A 163 -12.83 14.76 10.22
CA GLY A 163 -14.18 14.95 10.74
C GLY A 163 -15.17 13.81 10.38
N ARG A 164 -16.28 13.73 11.09
CA ARG A 164 -17.21 12.58 11.02
C ARG A 164 -17.78 12.32 9.63
N LEU A 165 -18.25 13.36 8.93
CA LEU A 165 -18.92 13.21 7.63
C LEU A 165 -17.92 12.76 6.55
N LYS A 166 -16.76 13.42 6.47
CA LYS A 166 -15.71 13.01 5.51
C LYS A 166 -15.17 11.62 5.83
N PHE A 167 -15.01 11.27 7.11
CA PHE A 167 -14.57 9.94 7.51
C PHE A 167 -15.53 8.85 7.01
N ALA A 168 -16.84 9.03 7.20
CA ALA A 168 -17.83 8.08 6.70
C ALA A 168 -17.83 7.95 5.17
N ALA A 169 -17.69 9.08 4.46
CA ALA A 169 -17.58 9.07 3.00
C ALA A 169 -16.29 8.39 2.51
N LEU A 170 -15.15 8.67 3.14
CA LEU A 170 -13.85 8.08 2.82
C LEU A 170 -13.83 6.56 3.03
N THR A 171 -14.36 6.08 4.17
CA THR A 171 -14.35 4.65 4.49
C THR A 171 -15.31 3.86 3.59
N LYS A 172 -16.51 4.38 3.34
CA LYS A 172 -17.47 3.78 2.40
C LYS A 172 -16.93 3.79 0.96
N GLY A 173 -16.34 4.90 0.54
CA GLY A 173 -15.72 5.03 -0.78
C GLY A 173 -14.51 4.13 -0.96
N ALA A 174 -13.68 3.96 0.08
CA ALA A 174 -12.55 3.04 0.06
C ALA A 174 -12.99 1.60 -0.20
N ASP A 175 -13.99 1.10 0.52
CA ASP A 175 -14.51 -0.26 0.31
C ASP A 175 -15.09 -0.43 -1.11
N ALA A 176 -15.87 0.54 -1.59
CA ALA A 176 -16.48 0.49 -2.91
C ALA A 176 -15.47 0.54 -4.08
N SER A 177 -14.33 1.20 -3.87
CA SER A 177 -13.28 1.37 -4.90
C SER A 177 -12.07 0.44 -4.72
N ALA A 178 -12.04 -0.39 -3.68
CA ALA A 178 -10.85 -1.16 -3.30
C ALA A 178 -10.27 -1.98 -4.46
N ALA A 179 -11.08 -2.74 -5.17
CA ALA A 179 -10.63 -3.55 -6.32
C ALA A 179 -10.01 -2.68 -7.43
N LYS A 180 -10.63 -1.51 -7.73
CA LYS A 180 -10.14 -0.57 -8.75
C LYS A 180 -8.80 0.04 -8.33
N VAL A 181 -8.66 0.45 -7.07
CA VAL A 181 -7.43 1.03 -6.53
C VAL A 181 -6.29 0.00 -6.54
N VAL A 182 -6.56 -1.23 -6.09
CA VAL A 182 -5.58 -2.32 -6.10
C VAL A 182 -5.11 -2.60 -7.53
N LYS A 183 -6.04 -2.74 -8.48
CA LYS A 183 -5.71 -2.95 -9.88
C LYS A 183 -4.87 -1.81 -10.47
N ALA A 184 -5.27 -0.56 -10.23
CA ALA A 184 -4.56 0.63 -10.73
C ALA A 184 -3.11 0.70 -10.20
N ASN A 185 -2.89 0.38 -8.91
CA ASN A 185 -1.54 0.33 -8.35
C ASN A 185 -0.68 -0.75 -9.03
N ILE A 186 -1.21 -1.96 -9.25
CA ILE A 186 -0.50 -3.03 -9.95
C ILE A 186 -0.13 -2.56 -11.37
N GLU A 187 -1.10 -2.06 -12.13
CA GLU A 187 -0.90 -1.60 -13.52
C GLU A 187 0.07 -0.42 -13.59
N GLY A 188 0.01 0.51 -12.66
CA GLY A 188 0.93 1.65 -12.55
C GLY A 188 2.38 1.20 -12.34
N MET A 189 2.59 0.27 -11.39
CA MET A 189 3.92 -0.27 -11.12
C MET A 189 4.47 -1.07 -12.30
N ILE A 190 3.63 -1.85 -12.99
CA ILE A 190 4.03 -2.58 -14.20
C ILE A 190 4.45 -1.60 -15.31
N ARG A 191 3.63 -0.57 -15.58
CA ARG A 191 3.99 0.47 -16.57
C ARG A 191 5.32 1.13 -16.24
N TRP A 192 5.58 1.39 -14.97
CA TRP A 192 6.83 2.00 -14.53
C TRP A 192 8.03 1.05 -14.64
N SER A 193 7.85 -0.24 -14.30
CA SER A 193 8.93 -1.23 -14.40
C SER A 193 9.34 -1.56 -15.84
N ASN A 194 8.47 -1.31 -16.81
CA ASN A 194 8.72 -1.53 -18.25
C ASN A 194 9.38 -0.32 -18.95
N ARG A 195 9.58 0.78 -18.22
CA ARG A 195 10.34 1.96 -18.68
C ARG A 195 11.79 1.85 -18.23
#